data_307964f16a7fc423e0c3c59cf669e43f
#
_entry.id   307964f16a7fc423e0c3c59cf669e43f
#
_cell.length_a   1.000
_cell.length_b   1.000
_cell.length_c   1.000
_cell.angle_alpha   90.00
_cell.angle_beta   90.00
_cell.angle_gamma   90.00
#
_symmetry.space_group_name_H-M   'P 1'
#
loop_
_entity.id
_entity.type
_entity.pdbx_description
1 polymer ?
#
loop_
_entity_poly.entity_id
_entity_poly.type
_entity_poly.pdbx_seq_one_letter_code
_entity_poly.pdbx_strand_id
1 'polypeptide(L)'
;MEEQKKTTQREPQKRDSRGARGAQRRRELRLEMERLQRLREQQKRRAKRRTGKPINKGLFRRLAIMLGVVLAVVLSMVIFFRVEHIQVQGNQYYSEAEIREACGVVSGDNLLILSRGEIAANIRESLQYVDAVKVTRQLPNTLIVTVAEQKPNYVVTDEAGDLYLITAAGIAVRSVTQREAANYTAVKDLTVKTPAVGEKVQCVGAQLSVLTTVLQELEAAELAREIASVSLLSGTQITVWYGDRFEVLLGSTARLDYKLEYLKAVVAAEESYVTGRIDLRLTDGDRAYIHRDE
;
A
#
# COMPACT_ATOMS: atom_id res chain seq x y z
N MET A 1 90.97 -39.75 108.10
CA MET A 1 89.72 -40.17 108.70
C MET A 1 88.64 -39.55 107.82
N GLU A 2 88.27 -40.12 107.18
CA GLU A 2 87.68 -40.60 105.95
C GLU A 2 86.27 -41.04 106.05
N GLU A 3 85.45 -40.54 105.16
CA GLU A 3 84.24 -41.23 104.96
C GLU A 3 83.79 -41.02 103.50
N GLN A 4 83.53 -42.10 102.83
CA GLN A 4 83.12 -42.20 101.43
C GLN A 4 81.70 -41.86 101.26
N LYS A 5 81.41 -41.12 100.28
CA LYS A 5 80.04 -40.93 99.77
C LYS A 5 79.86 -41.63 98.41
N LYS A 6 79.01 -42.62 98.37
CA LYS A 6 78.51 -43.32 97.19
C LYS A 6 77.60 -42.42 96.43
N THR A 7 77.89 -42.23 95.15
CA THR A 7 77.04 -41.59 94.23
C THR A 7 76.10 -42.57 93.52
N THR A 8 74.82 -42.44 93.74
CA THR A 8 73.77 -43.21 93.06
C THR A 8 73.32 -42.49 91.79
N GLN A 9 73.62 -43.08 90.64
CA GLN A 9 73.04 -42.62 89.32
C GLN A 9 71.58 -42.98 89.24
N ARG A 10 70.71 -41.99 88.99
CA ARG A 10 69.33 -42.19 88.62
C ARG A 10 69.19 -42.09 87.11
N GLU A 11 68.65 -43.14 86.46
CA GLU A 11 68.23 -43.17 85.01
C GLU A 11 67.12 -42.17 84.74
N PRO A 12 67.11 -41.52 83.60
CA PRO A 12 66.03 -40.61 83.22
C PRO A 12 64.78 -41.37 82.73
N GLN A 13 63.64 -41.01 83.29
CA GLN A 13 62.33 -41.60 83.02
C GLN A 13 61.84 -41.33 81.60
N LYS A 14 61.52 -42.38 80.82
CA LYS A 14 60.82 -42.45 79.59
C LYS A 14 59.30 -42.08 79.71
N ARG A 15 58.93 -40.82 80.05
CA ARG A 15 57.53 -40.48 80.32
C ARG A 15 56.94 -39.37 79.42
N ASP A 16 57.67 -38.66 78.52
CA ASP A 16 57.16 -37.48 77.82
C ASP A 16 56.72 -37.70 76.35
N SER A 17 56.96 -38.85 75.75
CA SER A 17 56.62 -39.02 74.30
C SER A 17 55.11 -39.31 73.97
N ARG A 18 54.39 -39.80 75.00
CA ARG A 18 52.93 -40.07 74.80
C ARG A 18 52.08 -38.82 74.96
N GLY A 19 52.44 -37.89 75.83
CA GLY A 19 51.73 -36.62 76.00
C GLY A 19 51.89 -35.67 74.80
N ALA A 20 53.12 -35.58 74.30
CA ALA A 20 53.42 -34.75 73.14
C ALA A 20 52.65 -35.19 71.87
N ARG A 21 52.56 -36.48 71.57
CA ARG A 21 51.76 -37.03 70.43
C ARG A 21 50.27 -36.80 70.59
N GLY A 22 49.73 -36.86 71.81
CA GLY A 22 48.32 -36.55 72.08
C GLY A 22 48.00 -35.07 71.92
N ALA A 23 48.92 -34.17 72.34
CA ALA A 23 48.78 -32.75 72.14
C ALA A 23 48.86 -32.34 70.66
N GLN A 24 49.75 -32.95 69.89
CA GLN A 24 49.88 -32.72 68.42
C GLN A 24 48.65 -33.18 67.69
N ARG A 25 48.11 -34.37 67.94
CA ARG A 25 46.89 -34.87 67.34
C ARG A 25 45.67 -34.01 67.70
N ARG A 26 45.58 -33.44 68.89
CA ARG A 26 44.53 -32.46 69.25
C ARG A 26 44.66 -31.15 68.52
N ARG A 27 45.88 -30.67 68.23
CA ARG A 27 46.13 -29.49 67.41
C ARG A 27 45.71 -29.73 65.92
N GLU A 28 46.08 -30.87 65.39
CA GLU A 28 45.69 -31.24 64.01
C GLU A 28 44.18 -31.33 63.87
N LEU A 29 43.48 -31.99 64.77
CA LEU A 29 42.03 -32.07 64.82
C LEU A 29 41.35 -30.69 64.91
N ARG A 30 41.91 -29.78 65.69
CA ARG A 30 41.43 -28.40 65.81
C ARG A 30 41.57 -27.64 64.45
N LEU A 31 42.73 -27.79 63.84
CA LEU A 31 42.99 -27.14 62.54
C LEU A 31 42.07 -27.72 61.40
N GLU A 32 41.84 -29.01 61.45
CA GLU A 32 40.90 -29.66 60.52
C GLU A 32 39.47 -29.18 60.77
N MET A 33 39.02 -29.08 61.98
CA MET A 33 37.70 -28.54 62.32
C MET A 33 37.55 -27.09 61.91
N GLU A 34 38.58 -26.25 62.11
CA GLU A 34 38.57 -24.86 61.63
C GLU A 34 38.54 -24.78 60.12
N ARG A 35 39.26 -25.64 59.40
CA ARG A 35 39.21 -25.73 57.96
C ARG A 35 37.81 -26.12 57.48
N LEU A 36 37.20 -27.11 58.10
CA LEU A 36 35.83 -27.55 57.75
C LEU A 36 34.79 -26.47 58.05
N GLN A 37 34.96 -25.73 59.14
CA GLN A 37 34.11 -24.60 59.49
C GLN A 37 34.23 -23.46 58.43
N ARG A 38 35.47 -23.11 58.05
CA ARG A 38 35.70 -22.11 56.97
C ARG A 38 35.13 -22.55 55.67
N LEU A 39 35.23 -23.82 55.25
CA LEU A 39 34.65 -24.38 54.08
C LEU A 39 33.11 -24.32 54.14
N ARG A 40 32.50 -24.67 55.27
CA ARG A 40 31.06 -24.58 55.50
C ARG A 40 30.55 -23.11 55.39
N GLU A 41 31.29 -22.19 55.97
CA GLU A 41 30.98 -20.76 55.87
C GLU A 41 31.12 -20.23 54.45
N GLN A 42 32.16 -20.65 53.72
CA GLN A 42 32.31 -20.30 52.29
C GLN A 42 31.18 -20.87 51.46
N GLN A 43 30.76 -22.11 51.70
CA GLN A 43 29.61 -22.71 51.04
C GLN A 43 28.31 -21.96 51.38
N LYS A 44 28.09 -21.60 52.63
CA LYS A 44 26.94 -20.78 53.05
C LYS A 44 26.95 -19.41 52.40
N ARG A 45 28.12 -18.75 52.29
CA ARG A 45 28.27 -17.45 51.59
C ARG A 45 28.04 -17.60 50.08
N ARG A 46 28.50 -18.70 49.45
CA ARG A 46 28.24 -18.99 48.04
C ARG A 46 26.75 -19.32 47.76
N ALA A 47 26.12 -20.09 48.64
CA ALA A 47 24.68 -20.37 48.57
C ALA A 47 23.83 -19.09 48.74
N LYS A 48 24.20 -18.19 49.67
CA LYS A 48 23.54 -16.92 49.89
C LYS A 48 23.72 -15.93 48.72
N ARG A 49 24.83 -16.04 47.95
CA ARG A 49 25.04 -15.26 46.72
C ARG A 49 24.27 -15.80 45.50
N ARG A 50 23.88 -17.09 45.51
CA ARG A 50 23.09 -17.73 44.46
C ARG A 50 21.59 -17.54 44.64
N THR A 51 21.09 -17.17 45.79
CA THR A 51 19.72 -16.71 45.93
C THR A 51 19.66 -15.32 45.31
N GLY A 52 19.23 -15.26 44.04
CA GLY A 52 19.05 -14.01 43.29
C GLY A 52 18.32 -12.98 44.13
N LYS A 53 18.62 -11.70 43.86
CA LYS A 53 17.95 -10.56 44.51
C LYS A 53 16.44 -10.86 44.61
N PRO A 54 15.81 -10.71 45.76
CA PRO A 54 14.37 -10.96 45.85
C PRO A 54 13.66 -10.05 44.83
N ILE A 55 12.98 -10.69 43.87
CA ILE A 55 12.16 -9.97 42.92
C ILE A 55 11.24 -9.09 43.76
N ASN A 56 11.36 -7.78 43.55
CA ASN A 56 10.59 -6.81 44.29
C ASN A 56 9.10 -7.04 43.98
N LYS A 57 8.41 -7.78 44.85
CA LYS A 57 7.00 -8.19 44.63
C LYS A 57 6.11 -6.98 44.33
N GLY A 58 6.46 -5.80 44.82
CA GLY A 58 5.77 -4.55 44.53
C GLY A 58 5.99 -4.08 43.10
N LEU A 59 7.22 -4.20 42.58
CA LEU A 59 7.52 -3.85 41.18
C LEU A 59 6.83 -4.83 40.23
N PHE A 60 6.89 -6.13 40.53
CA PHE A 60 6.20 -7.15 39.70
C PHE A 60 4.69 -6.94 39.67
N ARG A 61 4.06 -6.60 40.79
CA ARG A 61 2.63 -6.27 40.85
C ARG A 61 2.29 -5.03 40.04
N ARG A 62 3.12 -3.97 40.09
CA ARG A 62 2.92 -2.76 39.27
C ARG A 62 3.06 -3.06 37.79
N LEU A 63 4.05 -3.86 37.39
CA LEU A 63 4.25 -4.29 36.00
C LEU A 63 3.08 -5.15 35.51
N ALA A 64 2.59 -6.07 36.32
CA ALA A 64 1.44 -6.90 35.98
C ALA A 64 0.16 -6.07 35.82
N ILE A 65 -0.07 -5.07 36.68
CA ILE A 65 -1.23 -4.14 36.53
C ILE A 65 -1.08 -3.33 35.25
N MET A 66 0.10 -2.78 34.97
CA MET A 66 0.35 -2.01 33.74
C MET A 66 0.14 -2.86 32.50
N LEU A 67 0.62 -4.10 32.49
CA LEU A 67 0.40 -5.07 31.40
C LEU A 67 -1.09 -5.39 31.23
N GLY A 68 -1.82 -5.56 32.34
CA GLY A 68 -3.26 -5.79 32.32
C GLY A 68 -4.04 -4.61 31.74
N VAL A 69 -3.66 -3.38 32.09
CA VAL A 69 -4.27 -2.17 31.50
C VAL A 69 -3.98 -2.06 30.00
N VAL A 70 -2.73 -2.29 29.59
CA VAL A 70 -2.37 -2.29 28.16
C VAL A 70 -3.15 -3.33 27.40
N LEU A 71 -3.27 -4.54 27.92
CA LEU A 71 -4.04 -5.62 27.32
C LEU A 71 -5.53 -5.26 27.22
N ALA A 72 -6.11 -4.65 28.25
CA ALA A 72 -7.50 -4.20 28.25
C ALA A 72 -7.75 -3.12 27.18
N VAL A 73 -6.82 -2.16 27.02
CA VAL A 73 -6.88 -1.14 25.97
C VAL A 73 -6.80 -1.75 24.58
N VAL A 74 -5.87 -2.70 24.35
CA VAL A 74 -5.74 -3.39 23.06
C VAL A 74 -7.00 -4.19 22.74
N LEU A 75 -7.53 -4.93 23.70
CA LEU A 75 -8.80 -5.68 23.52
C LEU A 75 -9.97 -4.73 23.21
N SER A 76 -10.05 -3.61 23.90
CA SER A 76 -11.04 -2.58 23.61
C SER A 76 -10.92 -2.04 22.19
N MET A 77 -9.70 -1.77 21.70
CA MET A 77 -9.46 -1.34 20.31
C MET A 77 -9.90 -2.40 19.30
N VAL A 78 -9.63 -3.67 19.55
CA VAL A 78 -10.02 -4.77 18.64
C VAL A 78 -11.54 -4.90 18.57
N ILE A 79 -12.24 -4.73 19.69
CA ILE A 79 -13.70 -4.91 19.74
C ILE A 79 -14.44 -3.68 19.20
N PHE A 80 -13.95 -2.47 19.52
CA PHE A 80 -14.66 -1.22 19.23
C PHE A 80 -14.50 -0.76 17.78
N PHE A 81 -13.34 -1.02 17.15
CA PHE A 81 -13.05 -0.59 15.77
C PHE A 81 -13.28 -1.71 14.75
N ARG A 82 -14.46 -2.31 14.74
CA ARG A 82 -14.86 -3.30 13.73
C ARG A 82 -15.60 -2.63 12.59
N VAL A 83 -15.37 -3.09 11.37
CA VAL A 83 -16.13 -2.65 10.20
C VAL A 83 -17.55 -3.18 10.29
N GLU A 84 -18.51 -2.28 10.44
CA GLU A 84 -19.95 -2.57 10.39
C GLU A 84 -20.57 -2.02 9.11
N HIS A 85 -20.07 -0.89 8.63
CA HIS A 85 -20.58 -0.22 7.46
C HIS A 85 -19.48 0.03 6.43
N ILE A 86 -19.76 -0.33 5.18
CA ILE A 86 -18.96 0.03 4.02
C ILE A 86 -19.83 0.95 3.16
N GLN A 87 -19.43 2.22 3.06
CA GLN A 87 -20.07 3.22 2.22
C GLN A 87 -19.30 3.37 0.92
N VAL A 88 -19.98 3.20 -0.21
CA VAL A 88 -19.42 3.40 -1.54
C VAL A 88 -19.89 4.72 -2.08
N GLN A 89 -19.00 5.48 -2.71
CA GLN A 89 -19.27 6.79 -3.30
C GLN A 89 -18.60 6.90 -4.68
N GLY A 90 -19.26 7.61 -5.60
CA GLY A 90 -18.71 7.90 -6.93
C GLY A 90 -18.95 6.81 -7.96
N ASN A 91 -19.60 5.71 -7.58
CA ASN A 91 -19.97 4.64 -8.49
C ASN A 91 -21.13 5.06 -9.42
N GLN A 92 -21.02 4.68 -10.68
CA GLN A 92 -22.04 4.95 -11.72
C GLN A 92 -22.32 3.71 -12.56
N TYR A 93 -21.30 2.93 -12.87
CA TYR A 93 -21.39 1.71 -13.66
C TYR A 93 -21.53 0.47 -12.76
N TYR A 94 -20.62 0.34 -11.78
CA TYR A 94 -20.67 -0.77 -10.83
C TYR A 94 -21.67 -0.50 -9.71
N SER A 95 -22.38 -1.55 -9.30
CA SER A 95 -23.22 -1.49 -8.12
C SER A 95 -22.37 -1.41 -6.82
N GLU A 96 -22.95 -0.90 -5.75
CA GLU A 96 -22.29 -0.91 -4.43
C GLU A 96 -21.92 -2.32 -3.98
N ALA A 97 -22.71 -3.34 -4.36
CA ALA A 97 -22.47 -4.74 -4.00
C ALA A 97 -21.20 -5.27 -4.66
N GLU A 98 -21.01 -5.03 -5.96
CA GLU A 98 -19.81 -5.43 -6.70
C GLU A 98 -18.54 -4.75 -6.15
N ILE A 99 -18.62 -3.46 -5.82
CA ILE A 99 -17.47 -2.74 -5.23
C ILE A 99 -17.18 -3.26 -3.82
N ARG A 100 -18.17 -3.59 -3.01
CA ARG A 100 -17.97 -4.20 -1.68
C ARG A 100 -17.32 -5.58 -1.80
N GLU A 101 -17.75 -6.40 -2.74
CA GLU A 101 -17.13 -7.69 -2.99
C GLU A 101 -15.68 -7.56 -3.43
N ALA A 102 -15.40 -6.63 -4.37
CA ALA A 102 -14.05 -6.33 -4.82
C ALA A 102 -13.13 -5.77 -3.72
N CYS A 103 -13.67 -5.09 -2.71
CA CYS A 103 -12.89 -4.63 -1.55
C CYS A 103 -12.21 -5.78 -0.79
N GLY A 104 -12.80 -6.98 -0.79
CA GLY A 104 -12.32 -8.13 -0.01
C GLY A 104 -12.42 -7.93 1.52
N VAL A 105 -13.21 -6.95 1.98
CA VAL A 105 -13.38 -6.62 3.42
C VAL A 105 -14.64 -7.29 3.94
N VAL A 106 -14.49 -8.03 5.03
CA VAL A 106 -15.61 -8.72 5.68
C VAL A 106 -16.11 -7.93 6.89
N SER A 107 -17.42 -7.95 7.11
CA SER A 107 -18.00 -7.35 8.33
C SER A 107 -17.40 -7.99 9.58
N GLY A 108 -16.89 -7.17 10.50
CA GLY A 108 -16.17 -7.61 11.69
C GLY A 108 -14.65 -7.48 11.61
N ASP A 109 -14.08 -7.22 10.45
CA ASP A 109 -12.65 -6.90 10.31
C ASP A 109 -12.28 -5.67 11.13
N ASN A 110 -11.04 -5.62 11.61
CA ASN A 110 -10.59 -4.47 12.38
C ASN A 110 -10.19 -3.30 11.49
N LEU A 111 -10.95 -2.21 11.57
CA LEU A 111 -10.78 -1.00 10.77
C LEU A 111 -9.37 -0.38 10.87
N LEU A 112 -8.68 -0.54 12.01
CA LEU A 112 -7.34 0.03 12.22
C LEU A 112 -6.23 -0.77 11.53
N ILE A 113 -6.43 -2.08 11.35
CA ILE A 113 -5.45 -3.00 10.77
C ILE A 113 -5.56 -3.08 9.25
N LEU A 114 -6.78 -2.89 8.69
CA LEU A 114 -7.01 -2.97 7.25
C LEU A 114 -6.03 -2.11 6.46
N SER A 115 -5.43 -2.66 5.42
CA SER A 115 -4.56 -1.93 4.50
C SER A 115 -5.38 -1.20 3.43
N ARG A 116 -5.37 0.12 3.47
CA ARG A 116 -6.08 0.95 2.47
C ARG A 116 -5.53 0.75 1.06
N GLY A 117 -4.22 0.52 0.96
CA GLY A 117 -3.55 0.28 -0.32
C GLY A 117 -3.94 -1.05 -0.95
N GLU A 118 -4.03 -2.12 -0.15
CA GLU A 118 -4.47 -3.44 -0.61
C GLU A 118 -5.92 -3.42 -1.08
N ILE A 119 -6.82 -2.80 -0.30
CA ILE A 119 -8.22 -2.62 -0.69
C ILE A 119 -8.33 -1.88 -2.03
N ALA A 120 -7.58 -0.78 -2.19
CA ALA A 120 -7.58 -0.02 -3.43
C ALA A 120 -6.97 -0.81 -4.61
N ALA A 121 -5.99 -1.66 -4.38
CA ALA A 121 -5.43 -2.55 -5.39
C ALA A 121 -6.44 -3.63 -5.80
N ASN A 122 -7.05 -4.32 -4.84
CA ASN A 122 -8.06 -5.36 -5.10
C ASN A 122 -9.23 -4.82 -5.94
N ILE A 123 -9.72 -3.62 -5.62
CA ILE A 123 -10.80 -2.98 -6.40
C ILE A 123 -10.35 -2.73 -7.83
N ARG A 124 -9.15 -2.18 -8.05
CA ARG A 124 -8.64 -1.88 -9.39
C ARG A 124 -8.32 -3.12 -10.21
N GLU A 125 -7.90 -4.21 -9.56
CA GLU A 125 -7.65 -5.49 -10.23
C GLU A 125 -8.95 -6.20 -10.62
N SER A 126 -9.98 -6.08 -9.78
CA SER A 126 -11.27 -6.76 -10.00
C SER A 126 -12.21 -5.96 -10.88
N LEU A 127 -12.16 -4.61 -10.83
CA LEU A 127 -13.09 -3.72 -11.49
C LEU A 127 -12.36 -2.82 -12.50
N GLN A 128 -12.41 -3.23 -13.76
CA GLN A 128 -11.61 -2.67 -14.87
C GLN A 128 -11.93 -1.20 -15.22
N TYR A 129 -13.13 -0.73 -14.89
CA TYR A 129 -13.53 0.66 -15.16
C TYR A 129 -13.20 1.62 -14.04
N VAL A 130 -12.58 1.14 -12.97
CA VAL A 130 -12.19 1.98 -11.86
C VAL A 130 -10.79 2.54 -12.09
N ASP A 131 -10.71 3.84 -12.34
CA ASP A 131 -9.45 4.57 -12.53
C ASP A 131 -8.77 4.88 -11.21
N ALA A 132 -9.49 5.49 -10.29
CA ALA A 132 -8.96 5.88 -9.00
C ALA A 132 -9.83 5.36 -7.85
N VAL A 133 -9.17 4.91 -6.79
CA VAL A 133 -9.81 4.47 -5.55
C VAL A 133 -9.20 5.21 -4.37
N LYS A 134 -10.05 5.84 -3.58
CA LYS A 134 -9.69 6.47 -2.32
C LYS A 134 -10.40 5.77 -1.17
N VAL A 135 -9.64 5.10 -0.32
CA VAL A 135 -10.17 4.43 0.87
C VAL A 135 -9.93 5.28 2.11
N THR A 136 -11.00 5.62 2.81
CA THR A 136 -10.96 6.45 4.02
C THR A 136 -11.65 5.73 5.17
N ARG A 137 -11.08 5.80 6.37
CA ARG A 137 -11.66 5.26 7.60
C ARG A 137 -12.44 6.35 8.31
N GLN A 138 -13.69 6.11 8.57
CA GLN A 138 -14.51 6.94 9.43
C GLN A 138 -14.79 6.19 10.74
N LEU A 139 -14.06 6.56 11.78
CA LEU A 139 -14.19 5.95 13.08
C LEU A 139 -15.60 6.17 13.68
N PRO A 140 -16.15 5.23 14.45
CA PRO A 140 -15.45 4.03 14.93
C PRO A 140 -15.55 2.81 14.01
N ASN A 141 -16.53 2.68 13.09
CA ASN A 141 -16.93 1.42 12.48
C ASN A 141 -17.22 1.50 10.97
N THR A 142 -16.91 2.61 10.31
CA THR A 142 -17.26 2.83 8.90
C THR A 142 -16.03 2.92 8.01
N LEU A 143 -16.05 2.18 6.89
CA LEU A 143 -15.09 2.30 5.80
C LEU A 143 -15.76 3.03 4.64
N ILE A 144 -15.17 4.13 4.17
CA ILE A 144 -15.64 4.88 3.00
C ILE A 144 -14.73 4.55 1.83
N VAL A 145 -15.31 4.04 0.76
CA VAL A 145 -14.65 3.73 -0.51
C VAL A 145 -15.19 4.68 -1.56
N THR A 146 -14.36 5.64 -1.98
CA THR A 146 -14.68 6.54 -3.08
C THR A 146 -13.99 6.03 -4.34
N VAL A 147 -14.77 5.72 -5.36
CA VAL A 147 -14.27 5.28 -6.68
C VAL A 147 -14.50 6.37 -7.70
N ALA A 148 -13.54 6.51 -8.61
CA ALA A 148 -13.72 7.26 -9.84
C ALA A 148 -13.73 6.26 -10.99
N GLU A 149 -14.86 6.13 -11.68
CA GLU A 149 -15.03 5.21 -12.78
C GLU A 149 -14.76 5.94 -14.10
N GLN A 150 -13.98 5.30 -14.97
CA GLN A 150 -13.80 5.77 -16.35
C GLN A 150 -14.97 5.29 -17.20
N LYS A 151 -15.73 6.25 -17.73
CA LYS A 151 -16.77 5.93 -18.69
C LYS A 151 -16.16 5.54 -20.03
N PRO A 152 -16.59 4.44 -20.65
CA PRO A 152 -16.25 4.19 -22.03
C PRO A 152 -17.00 5.18 -22.91
N ASN A 153 -16.28 6.08 -23.54
CA ASN A 153 -16.88 7.11 -24.43
C ASN A 153 -16.46 6.93 -25.90
N TYR A 154 -15.55 5.98 -26.16
CA TYR A 154 -14.92 5.87 -27.49
C TYR A 154 -15.11 4.47 -28.09
N VAL A 155 -15.18 4.41 -29.41
CA VAL A 155 -15.27 3.18 -30.18
C VAL A 155 -14.06 3.05 -31.08
N VAL A 156 -13.40 1.91 -31.04
CA VAL A 156 -12.34 1.53 -32.00
C VAL A 156 -12.79 0.35 -32.85
N THR A 157 -12.19 0.20 -34.01
CA THR A 157 -12.40 -0.93 -34.90
C THR A 157 -11.16 -1.83 -34.87
N ASP A 158 -11.37 -3.14 -34.75
CA ASP A 158 -10.28 -4.10 -34.84
C ASP A 158 -9.95 -4.50 -36.27
N GLU A 159 -8.94 -5.38 -36.44
CA GLU A 159 -8.51 -5.91 -37.74
C GLU A 159 -9.60 -6.74 -38.44
N ALA A 160 -10.56 -7.29 -37.71
CA ALA A 160 -11.68 -8.07 -38.24
C ALA A 160 -12.88 -7.19 -38.62
N GLY A 161 -12.88 -5.91 -38.27
CA GLY A 161 -13.99 -4.98 -38.48
C GLY A 161 -14.97 -4.94 -37.30
N ASP A 162 -14.68 -5.63 -36.19
CA ASP A 162 -15.51 -5.61 -35.01
C ASP A 162 -15.28 -4.33 -34.20
N LEU A 163 -16.34 -3.85 -33.55
CA LEU A 163 -16.33 -2.59 -32.80
C LEU A 163 -16.22 -2.85 -31.33
N TYR A 164 -15.29 -2.14 -30.66
CA TYR A 164 -15.07 -2.22 -29.25
C TYR A 164 -15.17 -0.86 -28.57
N LEU A 165 -15.91 -0.82 -27.45
CA LEU A 165 -15.88 0.34 -26.56
C LEU A 165 -14.58 0.35 -25.79
N ILE A 166 -13.96 1.53 -25.71
CA ILE A 166 -12.75 1.76 -24.93
C ILE A 166 -12.92 2.99 -24.03
N THR A 167 -12.14 3.01 -22.94
CA THR A 167 -11.98 4.18 -22.08
C THR A 167 -10.94 5.15 -22.66
N ALA A 168 -10.85 6.36 -22.12
CA ALA A 168 -9.79 7.31 -22.48
C ALA A 168 -8.37 6.79 -22.16
N ALA A 169 -8.22 5.84 -21.23
CA ALA A 169 -6.96 5.14 -20.97
C ALA A 169 -6.64 4.04 -21.99
N GLY A 170 -7.51 3.81 -22.97
CA GLY A 170 -7.37 2.79 -24.00
C GLY A 170 -7.68 1.38 -23.50
N ILE A 171 -8.47 1.20 -22.45
CA ILE A 171 -8.88 -0.11 -21.93
C ILE A 171 -10.14 -0.56 -22.68
N ALA A 172 -10.10 -1.77 -23.26
CA ALA A 172 -11.24 -2.36 -23.94
C ALA A 172 -12.29 -2.83 -22.91
N VAL A 173 -13.52 -2.40 -23.13
CA VAL A 173 -14.65 -2.59 -22.22
C VAL A 173 -15.51 -3.78 -22.65
N ARG A 174 -16.00 -3.73 -23.87
CA ARG A 174 -16.81 -4.78 -24.50
C ARG A 174 -16.92 -4.55 -26.00
N SER A 175 -17.30 -5.56 -26.74
CA SER A 175 -17.72 -5.39 -28.12
C SER A 175 -19.10 -4.74 -28.19
N VAL A 176 -19.36 -4.00 -29.27
CA VAL A 176 -20.64 -3.29 -29.49
C VAL A 176 -21.10 -3.46 -30.91
N THR A 177 -22.40 -3.34 -31.11
CA THR A 177 -23.00 -3.30 -32.44
C THR A 177 -22.85 -1.92 -33.09
N GLN A 178 -22.95 -1.84 -34.41
CA GLN A 178 -22.91 -0.58 -35.13
C GLN A 178 -23.97 0.44 -34.65
N ARG A 179 -25.14 -0.04 -34.23
CA ARG A 179 -26.22 0.82 -33.70
C ARG A 179 -25.85 1.42 -32.35
N GLU A 180 -25.20 0.63 -31.46
CA GLU A 180 -24.73 1.12 -30.17
C GLU A 180 -23.55 2.07 -30.31
N ALA A 181 -22.64 1.77 -31.24
CA ALA A 181 -21.46 2.58 -31.54
C ALA A 181 -21.77 4.02 -31.92
N ALA A 182 -22.94 4.24 -32.57
CA ALA A 182 -23.37 5.57 -32.96
C ALA A 182 -23.57 6.57 -31.79
N ASN A 183 -23.67 6.09 -30.57
CA ASN A 183 -23.81 6.93 -29.37
C ASN A 183 -22.47 7.32 -28.74
N TYR A 184 -21.36 6.92 -29.34
CA TYR A 184 -20.01 7.10 -28.78
C TYR A 184 -19.10 7.76 -29.82
N THR A 185 -18.04 8.41 -29.35
CA THR A 185 -17.04 9.02 -30.25
C THR A 185 -16.25 7.94 -30.99
N ALA A 186 -16.34 7.95 -32.31
CA ALA A 186 -15.65 6.98 -33.15
C ALA A 186 -14.16 7.35 -33.32
N VAL A 187 -13.27 6.42 -33.07
CA VAL A 187 -11.84 6.54 -33.40
C VAL A 187 -11.63 5.97 -34.81
N LYS A 188 -11.20 6.81 -35.73
CA LYS A 188 -10.99 6.48 -37.15
C LYS A 188 -9.51 6.44 -37.50
N ASP A 189 -9.18 5.82 -38.62
CA ASP A 189 -7.82 5.74 -39.17
C ASP A 189 -6.80 5.11 -38.19
N LEU A 190 -7.31 4.31 -37.26
CA LEU A 190 -6.57 3.51 -36.31
C LEU A 190 -7.14 2.10 -36.30
N THR A 191 -6.32 1.11 -36.61
CA THR A 191 -6.67 -0.30 -36.46
C THR A 191 -6.01 -0.88 -35.25
N VAL A 192 -6.81 -1.52 -34.40
CA VAL A 192 -6.31 -2.21 -33.20
C VAL A 192 -6.36 -3.72 -33.43
N LYS A 193 -5.46 -4.46 -32.78
CA LYS A 193 -5.62 -5.92 -32.71
C LYS A 193 -6.84 -6.22 -31.88
N THR A 194 -7.51 -7.34 -32.15
CA THR A 194 -8.69 -7.78 -31.37
C THR A 194 -8.39 -7.71 -29.87
N PRO A 195 -9.01 -6.79 -29.13
CA PRO A 195 -8.63 -6.55 -27.74
C PRO A 195 -9.28 -7.57 -26.80
N ALA A 196 -8.55 -8.01 -25.80
CA ALA A 196 -9.13 -8.69 -24.66
C ALA A 196 -9.87 -7.67 -23.77
N VAL A 197 -11.07 -8.00 -23.34
CA VAL A 197 -11.85 -7.16 -22.41
C VAL A 197 -11.07 -6.97 -21.12
N GLY A 198 -10.91 -5.71 -20.71
CA GLY A 198 -10.15 -5.31 -19.53
C GLY A 198 -8.67 -5.03 -19.76
N GLU A 199 -8.18 -5.29 -20.96
CA GLU A 199 -6.80 -4.97 -21.30
C GLU A 199 -6.71 -3.71 -22.17
N LYS A 200 -5.52 -3.11 -22.20
CA LYS A 200 -5.25 -2.00 -23.11
C LYS A 200 -5.22 -2.49 -24.54
N VAL A 201 -5.89 -1.75 -25.43
CA VAL A 201 -5.85 -2.02 -26.87
C VAL A 201 -4.41 -1.99 -27.39
N GLN A 202 -4.09 -2.86 -28.33
CA GLN A 202 -2.78 -2.90 -28.97
C GLN A 202 -2.89 -2.24 -30.35
N CYS A 203 -2.18 -1.14 -30.53
CA CYS A 203 -2.06 -0.44 -31.80
C CYS A 203 -0.68 -0.67 -32.41
N VAL A 204 -0.56 -0.44 -33.70
CA VAL A 204 0.73 -0.50 -34.39
C VAL A 204 1.61 0.70 -34.00
N GLY A 205 2.84 0.46 -33.57
CA GLY A 205 3.81 1.51 -33.25
C GLY A 205 3.45 2.35 -32.03
N ALA A 206 3.76 3.65 -32.04
CA ALA A 206 3.53 4.60 -30.94
C ALA A 206 2.10 5.18 -30.92
N GLN A 207 1.19 4.67 -31.73
CA GLN A 207 -0.16 5.23 -31.87
C GLN A 207 -0.99 5.13 -30.59
N LEU A 208 -0.76 4.13 -29.74
CA LEU A 208 -1.47 3.99 -28.47
C LEU A 208 -1.23 5.19 -27.52
N SER A 209 0.01 5.66 -27.41
CA SER A 209 0.31 6.81 -26.56
C SER A 209 -0.32 8.10 -27.08
N VAL A 210 -0.34 8.28 -28.39
CA VAL A 210 -1.03 9.41 -29.02
C VAL A 210 -2.54 9.31 -28.80
N LEU A 211 -3.13 8.14 -29.02
CA LEU A 211 -4.55 7.89 -28.78
C LEU A 211 -4.93 8.25 -27.35
N THR A 212 -4.26 7.64 -26.37
CA THR A 212 -4.60 7.86 -24.95
C THR A 212 -4.42 9.31 -24.53
N THR A 213 -3.38 10.01 -25.02
CA THR A 213 -3.19 11.44 -24.77
C THR A 213 -4.35 12.26 -25.32
N VAL A 214 -4.75 12.03 -26.57
CA VAL A 214 -5.86 12.77 -27.20
C VAL A 214 -7.17 12.52 -26.45
N LEU A 215 -7.47 11.26 -26.14
CA LEU A 215 -8.72 10.92 -25.46
C LEU A 215 -8.79 11.49 -24.03
N GLN A 216 -7.68 11.45 -23.30
CA GLN A 216 -7.59 12.03 -21.95
C GLN A 216 -7.75 13.55 -21.96
N GLU A 217 -7.13 14.23 -22.92
CA GLU A 217 -7.29 15.69 -23.06
C GLU A 217 -8.72 16.09 -23.46
N LEU A 218 -9.38 15.29 -24.30
CA LEU A 218 -10.80 15.50 -24.64
C LEU A 218 -11.71 15.34 -23.42
N GLU A 219 -11.43 14.37 -22.54
CA GLU A 219 -12.15 14.20 -21.27
C GLU A 219 -11.87 15.37 -20.32
N ALA A 220 -10.61 15.75 -20.15
CA ALA A 220 -10.21 16.85 -19.29
C ALA A 220 -10.81 18.19 -19.75
N ALA A 221 -10.93 18.36 -21.07
CA ALA A 221 -11.60 19.50 -21.67
C ALA A 221 -13.13 19.41 -21.66
N GLU A 222 -13.73 18.34 -21.14
CA GLU A 222 -15.18 18.08 -21.16
C GLU A 222 -15.81 18.05 -22.56
N LEU A 223 -14.99 17.80 -23.60
CA LEU A 223 -15.41 17.77 -25.01
C LEU A 223 -15.78 16.37 -25.51
N ALA A 224 -15.54 15.32 -24.75
CA ALA A 224 -15.71 13.93 -25.18
C ALA A 224 -17.11 13.60 -25.76
N ARG A 225 -18.17 14.29 -25.31
CA ARG A 225 -19.54 14.10 -25.76
C ARG A 225 -19.91 14.93 -27.01
N GLU A 226 -19.15 15.98 -27.26
CA GLU A 226 -19.38 16.90 -28.35
C GLU A 226 -18.60 16.50 -29.61
N ILE A 227 -17.59 15.67 -29.44
CA ILE A 227 -16.76 15.13 -30.51
C ILE A 227 -17.41 13.86 -31.09
N ALA A 228 -17.82 13.90 -32.34
CA ALA A 228 -18.42 12.78 -33.06
C ALA A 228 -17.37 11.72 -33.46
N SER A 229 -16.19 12.17 -33.88
CA SER A 229 -15.11 11.25 -34.23
C SER A 229 -13.73 11.89 -34.10
N VAL A 230 -12.73 11.02 -33.89
CA VAL A 230 -11.29 11.35 -33.82
C VAL A 230 -10.57 10.51 -34.86
N SER A 231 -9.87 11.15 -35.80
CA SER A 231 -9.01 10.48 -36.79
C SER A 231 -7.55 10.60 -36.33
N LEU A 232 -6.85 9.46 -36.30
CA LEU A 232 -5.45 9.33 -35.95
C LEU A 232 -4.64 8.73 -37.10
N LEU A 233 -4.59 9.47 -38.22
CA LEU A 233 -3.83 9.02 -39.38
C LEU A 233 -2.34 8.85 -39.08
N SER A 234 -1.80 9.73 -38.24
CA SER A 234 -0.45 9.64 -37.69
C SER A 234 -0.33 10.44 -36.39
N GLY A 235 0.81 10.34 -35.69
CA GLY A 235 1.07 11.12 -34.46
C GLY A 235 1.13 12.65 -34.67
N THR A 236 1.14 13.11 -35.93
CA THR A 236 1.18 14.53 -36.32
C THR A 236 0.00 14.97 -37.18
N GLN A 237 -0.93 14.05 -37.40
CA GLN A 237 -2.13 14.31 -38.22
C GLN A 237 -3.36 13.85 -37.46
N ILE A 238 -3.71 14.62 -36.45
CA ILE A 238 -4.87 14.40 -35.60
C ILE A 238 -5.96 15.35 -36.06
N THR A 239 -7.11 14.80 -36.38
CA THR A 239 -8.29 15.55 -36.76
C THR A 239 -9.46 15.11 -35.89
N VAL A 240 -10.28 16.04 -35.42
CA VAL A 240 -11.50 15.74 -34.66
C VAL A 240 -12.69 16.38 -35.35
N TRP A 241 -13.87 15.74 -35.29
CA TRP A 241 -15.11 16.28 -35.75
C TRP A 241 -15.98 16.73 -34.59
N TYR A 242 -16.19 18.03 -34.48
CA TYR A 242 -17.07 18.63 -33.47
C TYR A 242 -18.52 18.50 -33.93
N GLY A 243 -19.20 17.50 -33.41
CA GLY A 243 -20.52 17.13 -33.90
C GLY A 243 -20.49 16.83 -35.40
N ASP A 244 -21.47 17.39 -36.11
CA ASP A 244 -21.59 17.41 -37.57
C ASP A 244 -21.19 18.78 -38.18
N ARG A 245 -20.67 19.71 -37.35
CA ARG A 245 -20.44 21.12 -37.72
C ARG A 245 -19.03 21.40 -38.21
N PHE A 246 -18.02 20.99 -37.44
CA PHE A 246 -16.64 21.40 -37.72
C PHE A 246 -15.68 20.23 -37.85
N GLU A 247 -14.93 20.24 -38.95
CA GLU A 247 -13.70 19.46 -39.06
C GLU A 247 -12.55 20.25 -38.41
N VAL A 248 -11.93 19.76 -37.36
CA VAL A 248 -10.91 20.47 -36.60
C VAL A 248 -9.55 19.78 -36.75
N LEU A 249 -8.62 20.48 -37.40
CA LEU A 249 -7.25 20.00 -37.60
C LEU A 249 -6.38 20.35 -36.37
N LEU A 250 -6.15 19.39 -35.51
CA LEU A 250 -5.29 19.55 -34.31
C LEU A 250 -3.81 19.37 -34.62
N GLY A 251 -3.48 18.56 -35.64
CA GLY A 251 -2.10 18.24 -36.00
C GLY A 251 -1.43 17.30 -35.00
N SER A 252 -0.52 17.78 -34.17
CA SER A 252 0.16 16.99 -33.16
C SER A 252 -0.44 17.18 -31.76
N THR A 253 -0.03 16.32 -30.81
CA THR A 253 -0.40 16.43 -29.39
C THR A 253 0.23 17.61 -28.67
N ALA A 254 1.15 18.36 -29.31
CA ALA A 254 1.77 19.53 -28.71
C ALA A 254 0.73 20.62 -28.38
N ARG A 255 0.73 21.07 -27.11
CA ARG A 255 -0.19 22.09 -26.59
C ARG A 255 -1.68 21.74 -26.84
N LEU A 256 -2.03 20.47 -26.70
CA LEU A 256 -3.37 19.99 -27.01
C LEU A 256 -4.43 20.59 -26.07
N ASP A 257 -4.10 20.75 -24.81
CA ASP A 257 -4.87 21.47 -23.79
C ASP A 257 -5.28 22.88 -24.28
N TYR A 258 -4.30 23.67 -24.72
CA TYR A 258 -4.54 25.00 -25.26
C TYR A 258 -5.41 24.99 -26.52
N LYS A 259 -5.16 24.04 -27.45
CA LYS A 259 -5.93 23.92 -28.68
C LYS A 259 -7.40 23.59 -28.42
N LEU A 260 -7.66 22.71 -27.44
CA LEU A 260 -9.03 22.32 -27.07
C LEU A 260 -9.78 23.46 -26.36
N GLU A 261 -9.11 24.21 -25.49
CA GLU A 261 -9.69 25.40 -24.87
C GLU A 261 -9.99 26.48 -25.92
N TYR A 262 -9.08 26.66 -26.89
CA TYR A 262 -9.30 27.56 -28.03
C TYR A 262 -10.48 27.11 -28.92
N LEU A 263 -10.59 25.78 -29.16
CA LEU A 263 -11.74 25.20 -29.88
C LEU A 263 -13.06 25.56 -29.22
N LYS A 264 -13.16 25.40 -27.89
CA LYS A 264 -14.37 25.78 -27.14
C LYS A 264 -14.74 27.25 -27.35
N ALA A 265 -13.74 28.13 -27.23
CA ALA A 265 -13.96 29.56 -27.41
C ALA A 265 -14.44 29.91 -28.82
N VAL A 266 -13.86 29.28 -29.86
CA VAL A 266 -14.24 29.45 -31.25
C VAL A 266 -15.67 28.96 -31.51
N VAL A 267 -15.98 27.74 -31.06
CA VAL A 267 -17.32 27.14 -31.28
C VAL A 267 -18.41 27.94 -30.55
N ALA A 268 -18.10 28.45 -29.34
CA ALA A 268 -19.02 29.29 -28.58
C ALA A 268 -19.27 30.67 -29.22
N ALA A 269 -18.31 31.17 -30.01
CA ALA A 269 -18.44 32.45 -30.71
C ALA A 269 -19.18 32.33 -32.07
N GLU A 270 -19.24 31.11 -32.63
CA GLU A 270 -19.90 30.86 -33.92
C GLU A 270 -21.39 30.50 -33.73
N GLU A 271 -22.23 30.97 -34.65
CA GLU A 271 -23.65 30.64 -34.62
C GLU A 271 -23.90 29.15 -34.90
N SER A 272 -24.99 28.61 -34.38
CA SER A 272 -25.23 27.15 -34.34
C SER A 272 -25.36 26.49 -35.72
N TYR A 273 -25.66 27.25 -36.74
CA TYR A 273 -25.82 26.78 -38.13
C TYR A 273 -24.52 26.84 -38.94
N VAL A 274 -23.47 27.47 -38.44
CA VAL A 274 -22.18 27.59 -39.12
C VAL A 274 -21.46 26.25 -39.11
N THR A 275 -21.03 25.85 -40.31
CA THR A 275 -20.20 24.64 -40.53
C THR A 275 -18.89 25.03 -41.21
N GLY A 276 -17.92 24.12 -41.18
CA GLY A 276 -16.65 24.35 -41.86
C GLY A 276 -15.44 23.62 -41.23
N ARG A 277 -14.28 24.18 -41.53
CA ARG A 277 -13.01 23.63 -41.04
C ARG A 277 -12.29 24.63 -40.13
N ILE A 278 -11.81 24.16 -38.97
CA ILE A 278 -11.02 24.93 -38.04
C ILE A 278 -9.60 24.34 -38.02
N ASP A 279 -8.60 25.16 -38.39
CA ASP A 279 -7.20 24.76 -38.37
C ASP A 279 -6.51 25.26 -37.08
N LEU A 280 -6.20 24.33 -36.18
CA LEU A 280 -5.52 24.57 -34.90
C LEU A 280 -4.10 23.97 -34.87
N ARG A 281 -3.49 23.72 -36.03
CA ARG A 281 -2.12 23.18 -36.07
C ARG A 281 -1.10 24.19 -35.54
N LEU A 282 -1.47 25.49 -35.45
CA LEU A 282 -0.65 26.56 -34.91
C LEU A 282 0.73 26.66 -35.57
N THR A 283 0.77 26.45 -36.88
CA THR A 283 2.00 26.45 -37.66
C THR A 283 2.58 27.86 -37.86
N ASP A 284 1.74 28.88 -37.68
CA ASP A 284 2.09 30.27 -37.93
C ASP A 284 1.71 31.19 -36.76
N GLY A 285 2.49 31.07 -35.69
CA GLY A 285 2.43 32.01 -34.55
C GLY A 285 1.13 32.05 -33.77
N ASP A 286 0.63 30.89 -33.29
CA ASP A 286 -0.57 30.77 -32.43
C ASP A 286 -1.88 31.27 -33.09
N ARG A 287 -1.94 31.34 -34.42
CA ARG A 287 -3.13 31.71 -35.13
C ARG A 287 -3.93 30.48 -35.54
N ALA A 288 -5.25 30.51 -35.32
CA ALA A 288 -6.20 29.57 -35.88
C ALA A 288 -6.88 30.16 -37.12
N TYR A 289 -7.20 29.31 -38.07
CA TYR A 289 -7.90 29.69 -39.27
C TYR A 289 -9.23 28.97 -39.31
N ILE A 290 -10.31 29.74 -39.59
CA ILE A 290 -11.66 29.21 -39.74
C ILE A 290 -12.05 29.34 -41.20
N HIS A 291 -12.30 28.22 -41.88
CA HIS A 291 -12.87 28.17 -43.22
C HIS A 291 -14.33 27.76 -43.09
N ARG A 292 -15.24 28.70 -43.32
CA ARG A 292 -16.68 28.44 -43.31
C ARG A 292 -17.10 27.85 -44.62
N ASP A 293 -17.98 26.86 -44.57
CA ASP A 293 -18.63 26.36 -45.78
C ASP A 293 -19.68 27.39 -46.21
N GLU A 294 -19.76 27.65 -47.52
CA GLU A 294 -20.74 28.61 -48.12
C GLU A 294 -22.13 27.99 -48.22
#